data_48966d0bed386dd2c9238d4d5645b6ec
#
_entry.id   48966d0bed386dd2c9238d4d5645b6ec
#
_cell.length_a   1.000
_cell.length_b   1.000
_cell.length_c   1.000
_cell.angle_alpha   90.00
_cell.angle_beta   90.00
_cell.angle_gamma   90.00
#
_symmetry.space_group_name_H-M   'P 1'
#
loop_
_entity.id
_entity.type
_entity.pdbx_description
1 polymer ?
#
loop_
_entity_poly.entity_id
_entity_poly.type
_entity_poly.pdbx_seq_one_letter_code
_entity_poly.pdbx_strand_id
1 'polypeptide(L)'
;MKLYIIGNGFDLHHELDTSYFSFGDFLRKNNQDIYDHLVEFMGFTDLPPYLSAVDKSKHSLWSDFENSLAGLDTESVLEDFSYLLPQVSSPDFRDRDWNSLPIEMERILQNLTEGLLIQFKSFILQVNYPVLNLN
;
A
#
# COMPACT_ATOMS: atom_id res chain seq x y z
N MET A 1 14.36 34.95 4.19
CA MET A 1 13.90 33.56 4.43
C MET A 1 14.15 32.79 3.15
N LYS A 2 14.78 31.62 3.21
CA LYS A 2 14.97 30.72 2.04
C LYS A 2 14.09 29.52 2.25
N LEU A 3 13.25 29.18 1.26
CA LEU A 3 12.43 27.96 1.24
C LEU A 3 13.16 26.90 0.41
N TYR A 4 13.36 25.73 0.99
CA TYR A 4 13.89 24.56 0.28
C TYR A 4 12.76 23.54 0.15
N ILE A 5 12.44 23.14 -1.09
CA ILE A 5 11.49 22.07 -1.38
C ILE A 5 12.33 20.85 -1.78
N ILE A 6 12.28 19.81 -0.96
CA ILE A 6 13.05 18.57 -1.16
C ILE A 6 12.06 17.45 -1.49
N GLY A 7 12.23 16.83 -2.62
CA GLY A 7 11.41 15.69 -3.06
C GLY A 7 12.24 14.40 -3.19
N ASN A 8 11.60 13.33 -3.61
CA ASN A 8 12.21 11.99 -3.78
C ASN A 8 13.46 11.99 -4.69
N GLY A 9 13.54 12.92 -5.66
CA GLY A 9 14.73 13.07 -6.49
C GLY A 9 16.00 13.44 -5.71
N PHE A 10 15.88 14.07 -4.54
CA PHE A 10 17.01 14.35 -3.64
C PHE A 10 17.57 13.06 -3.05
N ASP A 11 16.70 12.17 -2.59
CA ASP A 11 17.09 10.89 -2.01
C ASP A 11 17.80 10.01 -3.05
N LEU A 12 17.26 9.95 -4.26
CA LEU A 12 17.85 9.20 -5.37
C LEU A 12 19.24 9.76 -5.75
N HIS A 13 19.44 11.09 -5.70
CA HIS A 13 20.75 11.70 -5.93
C HIS A 13 21.79 11.29 -4.86
N HIS A 14 21.33 11.01 -3.65
CA HIS A 14 22.17 10.54 -2.53
C HIS A 14 22.23 9.00 -2.42
N GLU A 15 21.80 8.29 -3.48
CA GLU A 15 21.79 6.83 -3.54
C GLU A 15 20.89 6.17 -2.47
N LEU A 16 19.91 6.91 -1.95
CA LEU A 16 18.93 6.37 -1.02
C LEU A 16 17.80 5.71 -1.80
N ASP A 17 17.54 4.45 -1.54
CA ASP A 17 16.46 3.72 -2.18
C ASP A 17 15.12 3.95 -1.43
N THR A 18 14.60 5.16 -1.54
CA THR A 18 13.30 5.59 -0.98
C THR A 18 12.18 5.58 -2.02
N SER A 19 12.38 4.87 -3.13
CA SER A 19 11.38 4.79 -4.20
C SER A 19 10.12 4.04 -3.74
N TYR A 20 8.97 4.41 -4.29
CA TYR A 20 7.73 3.67 -4.03
C TYR A 20 7.76 2.22 -4.53
N PHE A 21 8.59 1.90 -5.52
CA PHE A 21 8.85 0.52 -5.93
C PHE A 21 9.51 -0.29 -4.82
N SER A 22 10.52 0.27 -4.17
CA SER A 22 11.22 -0.38 -3.07
C SER A 22 10.31 -0.48 -1.85
N PHE A 23 9.44 0.50 -1.64
CA PHE A 23 8.38 0.42 -0.64
C PHE A 23 7.37 -0.67 -0.96
N GLY A 24 6.94 -0.83 -2.21
CA GLY A 24 6.07 -1.93 -2.63
C GLY A 24 6.69 -3.30 -2.39
N ASP A 25 7.96 -3.48 -2.71
CA ASP A 25 8.70 -4.72 -2.43
C ASP A 25 8.85 -4.97 -0.92
N PHE A 26 9.06 -3.91 -0.15
CA PHE A 26 9.07 -3.98 1.31
C PHE A 26 7.72 -4.45 1.86
N LEU A 27 6.61 -3.88 1.40
CA LEU A 27 5.26 -4.28 1.80
C LEU A 27 5.01 -5.75 1.49
N ARG A 28 5.29 -6.19 0.27
CA ARG A 28 5.13 -7.58 -0.15
C ARG A 28 5.86 -8.56 0.76
N LYS A 29 7.02 -8.17 1.30
CA LYS A 29 7.84 -9.02 2.18
C LYS A 29 7.43 -8.97 3.64
N ASN A 30 6.92 -7.84 4.10
CA ASN A 30 6.70 -7.59 5.52
C ASN A 30 5.24 -7.50 5.92
N ASN A 31 4.35 -7.13 5.00
CA ASN A 31 2.92 -7.05 5.25
C ASN A 31 2.11 -7.33 3.96
N GLN A 32 1.93 -8.61 3.67
CA GLN A 32 1.25 -9.08 2.47
C GLN A 32 -0.20 -8.56 2.40
N ASP A 33 -0.92 -8.50 3.52
CA ASP A 33 -2.30 -8.01 3.59
C ASP A 33 -2.44 -6.59 3.00
N ILE A 34 -1.57 -5.66 3.42
CA ILE A 34 -1.61 -4.28 2.90
C ILE A 34 -1.21 -4.26 1.42
N TYR A 35 -0.20 -5.05 1.04
CA TYR A 35 0.21 -5.15 -0.36
C TYR A 35 -0.93 -5.65 -1.25
N ASP A 36 -1.61 -6.71 -0.84
CA ASP A 36 -2.72 -7.30 -1.58
C ASP A 36 -3.88 -6.29 -1.72
N HIS A 37 -4.22 -5.56 -0.66
CA HIS A 37 -5.24 -4.51 -0.75
C HIS A 37 -4.88 -3.38 -1.74
N LEU A 38 -3.60 -3.03 -1.86
CA LEU A 38 -3.16 -2.05 -2.86
C LEU A 38 -3.33 -2.58 -4.29
N VAL A 39 -2.98 -3.85 -4.50
CA VAL A 39 -3.10 -4.47 -5.83
C VAL A 39 -4.56 -4.73 -6.19
N GLU A 40 -5.35 -5.30 -5.28
CA GLU A 40 -6.73 -5.72 -5.55
C GLU A 40 -7.71 -4.55 -5.60
N PHE A 41 -7.58 -3.58 -4.69
CA PHE A 41 -8.60 -2.53 -4.52
C PHE A 41 -8.16 -1.14 -4.92
N MET A 42 -6.88 -0.90 -5.09
CA MET A 42 -6.33 0.41 -5.46
C MET A 42 -5.73 0.43 -6.88
N GLY A 43 -5.80 -0.69 -7.58
CA GLY A 43 -5.33 -0.84 -8.94
C GLY A 43 -3.81 -0.77 -9.12
N PHE A 44 -3.04 -1.01 -8.05
CA PHE A 44 -1.59 -1.11 -8.17
C PHE A 44 -1.19 -2.36 -8.96
N THR A 45 -0.17 -2.24 -9.79
CA THR A 45 0.36 -3.38 -10.54
C THR A 45 1.14 -4.30 -9.62
N ASP A 46 0.84 -5.61 -9.66
CA ASP A 46 1.62 -6.59 -8.93
C ASP A 46 3.09 -6.56 -9.37
N LEU A 47 3.98 -6.49 -8.40
CA LEU A 47 5.42 -6.38 -8.65
C LEU A 47 6.01 -7.76 -8.94
N PRO A 48 6.93 -7.87 -9.94
CA PRO A 48 7.60 -9.12 -10.21
C PRO A 48 8.45 -9.56 -8.99
N PRO A 49 8.74 -10.86 -8.86
CA PRO A 49 9.51 -11.41 -7.73
C PRO A 49 10.88 -10.75 -7.55
N TYR A 50 11.48 -10.33 -8.65
CA TYR A 50 12.78 -9.67 -8.67
C TYR A 50 12.67 -8.35 -9.43
N LEU A 51 12.85 -7.24 -8.72
CA LEU A 51 12.86 -5.91 -9.31
C LEU A 51 14.24 -5.58 -9.85
N SER A 52 14.35 -5.48 -11.17
CA SER A 52 15.50 -4.85 -11.83
C SER A 52 15.25 -3.35 -12.05
N ALA A 53 16.31 -2.58 -12.26
CA ALA A 53 16.19 -1.15 -12.59
C ALA A 53 15.37 -0.89 -13.87
N VAL A 54 15.38 -1.84 -14.81
CA VAL A 54 14.61 -1.77 -16.06
C VAL A 54 13.12 -2.03 -15.80
N ASP A 55 12.81 -2.92 -14.86
CA ASP A 55 11.42 -3.26 -14.53
C ASP A 55 10.74 -2.12 -13.78
N LYS A 56 11.46 -1.41 -12.92
CA LYS A 56 10.95 -0.25 -12.18
C LYS A 56 10.28 0.79 -13.09
N SER A 57 10.83 1.06 -14.25
CA SER A 57 10.30 2.04 -15.21
C SER A 57 8.98 1.62 -15.87
N LYS A 58 8.63 0.34 -15.84
CA LYS A 58 7.41 -0.21 -16.46
C LYS A 58 6.19 -0.18 -15.55
N HIS A 59 6.39 0.02 -14.25
CA HIS A 59 5.32 0.01 -13.25
C HIS A 59 4.89 1.44 -12.91
N SER A 60 4.20 2.10 -13.85
CA SER A 60 3.80 3.51 -13.73
C SER A 60 2.96 3.81 -12.50
N LEU A 61 2.10 2.88 -12.06
CA LEU A 61 1.25 3.07 -10.88
C LEU A 61 2.08 3.22 -9.59
N TRP A 62 3.16 2.45 -9.45
CA TRP A 62 4.06 2.62 -8.32
C TRP A 62 4.91 3.89 -8.39
N SER A 63 5.11 4.45 -9.57
CA SER A 63 5.75 5.77 -9.73
C SER A 63 4.82 6.94 -9.41
N ASP A 64 3.51 6.72 -9.51
CA ASP A 64 2.46 7.70 -9.22
C ASP A 64 1.61 7.27 -8.01
N PHE A 65 2.29 6.86 -6.97
CA PHE A 65 1.71 6.24 -5.79
C PHE A 65 0.64 7.11 -5.13
N GLU A 66 0.90 8.41 -5.00
CA GLU A 66 -0.01 9.33 -4.33
C GLU A 66 -1.33 9.49 -5.09
N ASN A 67 -1.29 9.58 -6.41
CA ASN A 67 -2.51 9.65 -7.23
C ASN A 67 -3.25 8.31 -7.21
N SER A 68 -2.52 7.20 -7.21
CA SER A 68 -3.13 5.87 -7.16
C SER A 68 -3.87 5.61 -5.84
N LEU A 69 -3.38 6.16 -4.72
CA LEU A 69 -4.08 6.08 -3.42
C LEU A 69 -5.46 6.79 -3.40
N ALA A 70 -5.73 7.68 -4.34
CA ALA A 70 -7.03 8.32 -4.45
C ALA A 70 -8.12 7.45 -5.13
N GLY A 71 -7.73 6.31 -5.68
CA GLY A 71 -8.56 5.48 -6.54
C GLY A 71 -9.04 4.17 -5.93
N LEU A 72 -9.64 4.19 -4.71
CA LEU A 72 -10.25 2.98 -4.15
C LEU A 72 -11.40 2.47 -5.00
N ASP A 73 -11.28 1.25 -5.52
CA ASP A 73 -12.33 0.54 -6.22
C ASP A 73 -13.31 -0.11 -5.23
N THR A 74 -14.31 0.67 -4.85
CA THR A 74 -15.33 0.21 -3.90
C THR A 74 -16.22 -0.89 -4.47
N GLU A 75 -16.35 -0.98 -5.78
CA GLU A 75 -17.14 -2.01 -6.46
C GLU A 75 -16.46 -3.37 -6.34
N SER A 76 -15.16 -3.45 -6.63
CA SER A 76 -14.35 -4.66 -6.41
C SER A 76 -14.36 -5.11 -4.95
N VAL A 77 -14.24 -4.17 -3.99
CA VAL A 77 -14.34 -4.52 -2.56
C VAL A 77 -15.68 -5.13 -2.22
N LEU A 78 -16.79 -4.54 -2.67
CA LEU A 78 -18.13 -5.07 -2.40
C LEU A 78 -18.36 -6.43 -3.09
N GLU A 79 -17.81 -6.64 -4.28
CA GLU A 79 -17.93 -7.89 -5.02
C GLU A 79 -17.18 -9.02 -4.29
N ASP A 80 -15.94 -8.79 -3.89
CA ASP A 80 -15.11 -9.76 -3.19
C ASP A 80 -15.67 -10.15 -1.81
N PHE A 81 -16.30 -9.21 -1.11
CA PHE A 81 -16.91 -9.47 0.20
C PHE A 81 -18.43 -9.66 0.17
N SER A 82 -19.02 -9.85 -1.01
CA SER A 82 -20.47 -10.06 -1.18
C SER A 82 -21.00 -11.26 -0.39
N TYR A 83 -20.16 -12.27 -0.14
CA TYR A 83 -20.51 -13.43 0.70
C TYR A 83 -20.77 -13.08 2.17
N LEU A 84 -20.30 -11.92 2.63
CA LEU A 84 -20.56 -11.40 3.97
C LEU A 84 -21.87 -10.62 4.08
N LEU A 85 -22.57 -10.40 2.95
CA LEU A 85 -23.89 -9.76 2.96
C LEU A 85 -24.89 -10.66 3.71
N PRO A 86 -25.67 -10.09 4.63
CA PRO A 86 -26.60 -10.87 5.44
C PRO A 86 -27.67 -11.54 4.56
N GLN A 87 -27.76 -12.83 4.65
CA GLN A 87 -28.80 -13.64 3.98
C GLN A 87 -29.91 -13.96 5.00
N VAL A 88 -30.82 -13.02 5.19
CA VAL A 88 -31.90 -13.08 6.21
C VAL A 88 -32.81 -14.32 6.01
N SER A 89 -32.92 -14.84 4.80
CA SER A 89 -33.70 -16.04 4.50
C SER A 89 -32.94 -17.35 4.80
N SER A 90 -31.66 -17.29 5.15
CA SER A 90 -30.89 -18.48 5.49
C SER A 90 -31.27 -19.00 6.89
N PRO A 91 -31.48 -20.32 7.07
CA PRO A 91 -31.75 -20.90 8.38
C PRO A 91 -30.56 -20.74 9.36
N ASP A 92 -29.37 -20.50 8.86
CA ASP A 92 -28.14 -20.30 9.65
C ASP A 92 -27.85 -18.84 9.96
N PHE A 93 -28.72 -17.90 9.52
CA PHE A 93 -28.58 -16.48 9.75
C PHE A 93 -28.58 -16.15 11.24
N ARG A 94 -27.63 -15.31 11.65
CA ARG A 94 -27.48 -14.82 13.04
C ARG A 94 -27.36 -13.30 13.06
N ASP A 95 -27.77 -12.69 14.15
CA ASP A 95 -27.70 -11.21 14.32
C ASP A 95 -26.28 -10.64 14.11
N ARG A 96 -25.24 -11.41 14.42
CA ARG A 96 -23.83 -11.00 14.19
C ARG A 96 -23.50 -10.82 12.70
N ASP A 97 -24.22 -11.48 11.80
CA ASP A 97 -23.92 -11.47 10.36
C ASP A 97 -24.23 -10.11 9.74
N TRP A 98 -25.06 -9.28 10.40
CA TRP A 98 -25.27 -7.91 10.01
C TRP A 98 -24.02 -7.03 10.03
N ASN A 99 -23.06 -7.35 10.87
CA ASN A 99 -21.87 -6.54 11.09
C ASN A 99 -20.63 -7.08 10.37
N SER A 100 -20.73 -8.24 9.72
CA SER A 100 -19.55 -8.90 9.12
C SER A 100 -18.93 -8.07 7.99
N LEU A 101 -19.73 -7.55 7.05
CA LEU A 101 -19.24 -6.71 5.97
C LEU A 101 -18.71 -5.35 6.45
N PRO A 102 -19.42 -4.59 7.31
CA PRO A 102 -18.88 -3.36 7.88
C PRO A 102 -17.56 -3.52 8.61
N ILE A 103 -17.38 -4.59 9.38
CA ILE A 103 -16.15 -4.88 10.10
C ILE A 103 -14.99 -5.13 9.12
N GLU A 104 -15.23 -5.89 8.06
CA GLU A 104 -14.20 -6.17 7.05
C GLU A 104 -13.84 -4.89 6.26
N MET A 105 -14.81 -4.07 5.91
CA MET A 105 -14.58 -2.78 5.26
C MET A 105 -13.74 -1.84 6.15
N GLU A 106 -14.03 -1.80 7.45
CA GLU A 106 -13.24 -1.02 8.40
C GLU A 106 -11.80 -1.52 8.48
N ARG A 107 -11.58 -2.83 8.49
CA ARG A 107 -10.24 -3.44 8.47
C ARG A 107 -9.45 -3.02 7.23
N ILE A 108 -10.05 -3.07 6.05
CA ILE A 108 -9.41 -2.65 4.80
C ILE A 108 -9.02 -1.17 4.87
N LEU A 109 -9.94 -0.31 5.32
CA LEU A 109 -9.68 1.12 5.44
C LEU A 109 -8.57 1.43 6.46
N GLN A 110 -8.52 0.73 7.57
CA GLN A 110 -7.44 0.85 8.55
C GLN A 110 -6.10 0.43 7.95
N ASN A 111 -6.05 -0.66 7.19
CA ASN A 111 -4.84 -1.09 6.51
C ASN A 111 -4.35 -0.06 5.48
N LEU A 112 -5.26 0.49 4.69
CA LEU A 112 -4.93 1.48 3.65
C LEU A 112 -4.62 2.89 4.21
N THR A 113 -4.90 3.15 5.48
CA THR A 113 -4.59 4.42 6.15
C THR A 113 -3.49 4.25 7.19
N GLU A 114 -3.85 3.88 8.41
CA GLU A 114 -2.92 3.77 9.54
C GLU A 114 -1.86 2.69 9.31
N GLY A 115 -2.28 1.52 8.82
CA GLY A 115 -1.38 0.40 8.54
C GLY A 115 -0.32 0.77 7.51
N LEU A 116 -0.73 1.38 6.40
CA LEU A 116 0.17 1.84 5.35
C LEU A 116 1.17 2.87 5.87
N LEU A 117 0.72 3.83 6.68
CA LEU A 117 1.60 4.83 7.30
C LEU A 117 2.63 4.22 8.24
N ILE A 118 2.24 3.24 9.05
CA ILE A 118 3.14 2.51 9.95
C ILE A 118 4.21 1.77 9.13
N GLN A 119 3.80 1.09 8.07
CA GLN A 119 4.73 0.36 7.20
C GLN A 119 5.68 1.31 6.47
N PHE A 120 5.21 2.47 6.01
CA PHE A 120 6.05 3.48 5.39
C PHE A 120 7.12 4.01 6.35
N LYS A 121 6.75 4.30 7.59
CA LYS A 121 7.71 4.70 8.63
C LYS A 121 8.76 3.61 8.86
N SER A 122 8.35 2.36 8.95
CA SER A 122 9.26 1.22 9.14
C SER A 122 10.21 1.07 7.95
N PHE A 123 9.71 1.24 6.73
CA PHE A 123 10.52 1.21 5.52
C PHE A 123 11.60 2.30 5.53
N ILE A 124 11.23 3.55 5.80
CA ILE A 124 12.18 4.67 5.84
C ILE A 124 13.25 4.45 6.91
N LEU A 125 12.90 3.89 8.08
CA LEU A 125 13.87 3.58 9.14
C LEU A 125 14.86 2.48 8.77
N GLN A 126 14.55 1.61 7.79
CA GLN A 126 15.43 0.55 7.30
C GLN A 126 16.35 1.00 6.17
N VAL A 127 16.10 2.17 5.58
CA VAL A 127 16.97 2.71 4.54
C VAL A 127 18.35 2.99 5.12
N ASN A 128 19.38 2.41 4.53
CA ASN A 128 20.75 2.66 4.92
C ASN A 128 21.19 4.05 4.50
N TYR A 129 21.22 4.98 5.46
CA TYR A 129 21.77 6.30 5.21
C TYR A 129 23.30 6.22 5.14
N PRO A 130 23.93 6.79 4.09
CA PRO A 130 25.39 6.89 4.05
C PRO A 130 25.85 7.70 5.26
N VAL A 131 26.80 7.14 6.02
CA VAL A 131 27.46 7.89 7.10
C VAL A 131 28.21 9.03 6.45
N LEU A 132 27.70 10.25 6.62
CA LEU A 132 28.43 11.46 6.24
C LEU A 132 29.69 11.52 7.11
N ASN A 133 30.83 11.05 6.58
CA ASN A 133 32.13 11.37 7.15
C ASN A 133 32.37 12.85 6.96
N LEU A 134 31.92 13.65 7.92
CA LEU A 134 32.29 15.05 8.05
C LEU A 134 33.74 15.08 8.57
N ASN A 135 34.69 14.98 7.65
CA ASN A 135 36.10 15.33 7.91
C ASN A 135 36.32 16.80 7.57
#